data_22a51f6a21b96ce7854dec61bc5cac3e
#
_entry.id   22a51f6a21b96ce7854dec61bc5cac3e
#
_cell.length_a   1.000
_cell.length_b   1.000
_cell.length_c   1.000
_cell.angle_alpha   90.00
_cell.angle_beta   90.00
_cell.angle_gamma   90.00
#
_symmetry.space_group_name_H-M   'P 1'
#
loop_
_entity.id
_entity.type
_entity.pdbx_description
1 polymer ?
#
loop_
_entity_poly.entity_id
_entity_poly.type
_entity_poly.pdbx_seq_one_letter_code
_entity_poly.pdbx_strand_id
1 'polypeptide(L)'
;MRRFFVPWHHATALAVLMSLPAVGRAADTPATAVSVWPVRPVPFAAHIETIGQVEPFQGVTLSPEIAGRITELDFDSGAIVRKGQLLLVLNDAPEQGALIRQSGELRAAETDLARARSLIRTGVESHEDLETATARFEAAKGNVARVQAVIDQKHIRAPFDGSVGIRQINLGQYLNPGDAIATLTSYARMRVNFILAEENAASVQLGQTVHLAFDTTPGQDFTATVTTIDPRIDG
;
A
#
# COMPACT_ATOMS: atom_id res chain seq x y z
N MET A 1 43.62 -37.54 54.55
CA MET A 1 44.02 -38.26 55.87
C MET A 1 44.31 -39.66 55.54
N ARG A 2 45.56 -39.99 55.72
CA ARG A 2 46.12 -41.17 56.44
C ARG A 2 45.66 -42.51 55.84
N ARG A 3 46.58 -43.23 55.26
CA ARG A 3 47.77 -43.98 55.67
C ARG A 3 47.49 -45.44 55.93
N PHE A 4 48.25 -46.29 55.14
CA PHE A 4 49.08 -47.44 55.63
C PHE A 4 48.31 -48.73 55.95
N PHE A 5 48.77 -49.96 55.63
CA PHE A 5 50.05 -50.61 55.79
C PHE A 5 50.05 -51.98 55.12
N VAL A 6 51.20 -52.40 54.57
CA VAL A 6 51.63 -53.76 54.16
C VAL A 6 52.03 -54.54 55.47
N PRO A 7 52.09 -55.88 55.58
CA PRO A 7 53.19 -56.66 55.01
C PRO A 7 52.93 -58.19 54.73
N TRP A 8 53.61 -58.77 53.89
CA TRP A 8 54.68 -59.76 53.86
C TRP A 8 54.41 -61.21 54.33
N HIS A 9 54.98 -62.16 53.54
CA HIS A 9 55.63 -63.51 53.74
C HIS A 9 54.77 -64.72 53.31
N HIS A 10 55.20 -65.77 52.65
CA HIS A 10 56.45 -66.49 52.40
C HIS A 10 56.28 -67.43 51.22
N ALA A 11 57.39 -67.75 50.65
CA ALA A 11 57.64 -68.69 49.58
C ALA A 11 57.23 -70.16 49.86
N THR A 12 56.73 -70.84 48.85
CA THR A 12 57.09 -72.22 48.58
C THR A 12 57.01 -72.53 47.07
N ALA A 13 58.11 -73.00 46.52
CA ALA A 13 58.25 -73.47 45.21
C ALA A 13 57.60 -74.85 45.03
N LEU A 14 56.81 -74.99 43.93
CA LEU A 14 56.56 -76.29 43.39
C LEU A 14 56.42 -76.16 41.88
N ALA A 15 57.34 -76.79 41.19
CA ALA A 15 57.40 -76.93 39.70
C ALA A 15 56.29 -77.89 39.24
N VAL A 16 55.46 -77.43 38.35
CA VAL A 16 54.60 -78.25 37.52
C VAL A 16 54.72 -77.82 36.08
N LEU A 17 55.04 -78.81 35.29
CA LEU A 17 55.35 -78.89 33.89
C LEU A 17 54.24 -78.28 32.97
N MET A 18 54.67 -77.50 32.03
CA MET A 18 54.18 -77.19 30.68
C MET A 18 52.91 -77.87 30.21
N SER A 19 51.96 -77.06 29.89
CA SER A 19 51.14 -77.17 28.68
C SER A 19 50.90 -75.72 28.14
N LEU A 20 51.63 -75.34 27.08
CA LEU A 20 51.42 -74.19 26.33
C LEU A 20 50.08 -74.33 25.55
N PRO A 21 49.10 -73.48 25.73
CA PRO A 21 48.08 -73.35 24.74
C PRO A 21 48.67 -72.54 23.58
N ALA A 22 48.58 -73.11 22.38
CA ALA A 22 48.84 -72.34 21.16
C ALA A 22 47.89 -71.16 21.09
N VAL A 23 48.41 -69.95 21.35
CA VAL A 23 47.69 -68.69 21.06
C VAL A 23 47.59 -68.60 19.53
N GLY A 24 46.46 -69.02 19.02
CA GLY A 24 46.12 -68.75 17.63
C GLY A 24 46.15 -67.24 17.40
N ARG A 25 47.12 -66.80 16.64
CA ARG A 25 47.09 -65.44 16.11
C ARG A 25 45.84 -65.35 15.25
N ALA A 26 44.84 -64.62 15.75
CA ALA A 26 43.79 -64.16 14.86
C ALA A 26 44.45 -63.32 13.76
N ALA A 27 44.29 -63.78 12.56
CA ALA A 27 44.74 -62.99 11.39
C ALA A 27 44.03 -61.67 11.44
N ASP A 28 44.76 -60.57 11.68
CA ASP A 28 44.29 -59.23 11.45
C ASP A 28 43.82 -59.11 10.00
N THR A 29 42.52 -59.20 9.79
CA THR A 29 41.94 -58.81 8.50
C THR A 29 42.26 -57.35 8.30
N PRO A 30 42.93 -56.98 7.19
CA PRO A 30 43.30 -55.63 6.96
C PRO A 30 42.01 -54.76 6.95
N ALA A 31 41.95 -53.78 7.83
CA ALA A 31 40.84 -52.85 7.86
C ALA A 31 40.71 -52.14 6.51
N THR A 32 39.56 -52.27 5.90
CA THR A 32 39.28 -51.57 4.64
C THR A 32 39.23 -50.06 4.94
N ALA A 33 40.14 -49.30 4.30
CA ALA A 33 40.13 -47.86 4.40
C ALA A 33 38.87 -47.32 3.72
N VAL A 34 37.99 -46.70 4.50
CA VAL A 34 36.80 -46.02 3.99
C VAL A 34 37.00 -44.52 4.11
N SER A 35 36.67 -43.81 3.06
CA SER A 35 36.66 -42.34 3.10
C SER A 35 35.40 -41.88 3.84
N VAL A 36 35.57 -41.17 4.92
CA VAL A 36 34.45 -40.58 5.67
C VAL A 36 34.45 -39.06 5.48
N TRP A 37 33.28 -38.53 5.22
CA TRP A 37 33.08 -37.10 5.09
C TRP A 37 32.36 -36.62 6.36
N PRO A 38 32.90 -35.65 7.08
CA PRO A 38 32.22 -35.16 8.27
C PRO A 38 30.92 -34.41 7.90
N VAL A 39 29.78 -34.92 8.32
CA VAL A 39 28.50 -34.23 8.17
C VAL A 39 28.50 -33.03 9.08
N ARG A 40 28.41 -31.87 8.50
CA ARG A 40 28.21 -30.61 9.22
C ARG A 40 26.75 -30.15 9.05
N PRO A 41 26.07 -29.82 10.13
CA PRO A 41 24.76 -29.19 10.00
C PRO A 41 24.92 -27.83 9.32
N VAL A 42 24.24 -27.61 8.19
CA VAL A 42 24.10 -26.33 7.55
C VAL A 42 22.69 -25.82 7.78
N PRO A 43 22.51 -24.53 8.07
CA PRO A 43 21.17 -23.97 8.19
C PRO A 43 20.45 -24.15 6.84
N PHE A 44 19.36 -24.87 6.83
CA PHE A 44 18.49 -25.01 5.69
C PHE A 44 17.34 -24.00 5.84
N ALA A 45 17.35 -22.98 5.01
CA ALA A 45 16.22 -22.07 4.92
C ALA A 45 15.23 -22.65 3.90
N ALA A 46 14.03 -22.94 4.36
CA ALA A 46 12.95 -23.28 3.46
C ALA A 46 12.57 -22.01 2.67
N HIS A 47 12.67 -22.10 1.34
CA HIS A 47 12.23 -21.05 0.44
C HIS A 47 10.87 -21.43 -0.14
N ILE A 48 9.94 -20.49 -0.12
CA ILE A 48 8.67 -20.60 -0.82
C ILE A 48 8.78 -19.69 -2.03
N GLU A 49 8.65 -20.29 -3.21
CA GLU A 49 8.63 -19.55 -4.47
C GLU A 49 7.21 -19.54 -5.02
N THR A 50 6.78 -18.38 -5.47
CA THR A 50 5.47 -18.19 -6.09
C THR A 50 5.54 -17.08 -7.13
N ILE A 51 4.57 -17.08 -8.03
CA ILE A 51 4.44 -16.04 -9.04
C ILE A 51 3.51 -14.94 -8.51
N GLY A 52 3.96 -13.69 -8.61
CA GLY A 52 3.19 -12.53 -8.22
C GLY A 52 2.97 -11.58 -9.39
N GLN A 53 1.93 -10.77 -9.27
CA GLN A 53 1.62 -9.69 -10.20
C GLN A 53 1.97 -8.35 -9.57
N VAL A 54 2.76 -7.55 -10.29
CA VAL A 54 3.12 -6.20 -9.87
C VAL A 54 2.07 -5.22 -10.38
N GLU A 55 1.53 -4.44 -9.48
CA GLU A 55 0.51 -3.44 -9.79
C GLU A 55 0.87 -2.09 -9.16
N PRO A 56 0.46 -0.99 -9.77
CA PRO A 56 0.54 0.32 -9.14
C PRO A 56 -0.28 0.34 -7.83
N PHE A 57 0.24 1.00 -6.81
CA PHE A 57 -0.49 1.15 -5.54
C PHE A 57 -1.79 1.96 -5.71
N GLN A 58 -1.78 2.95 -6.62
CA GLN A 58 -2.94 3.76 -6.97
C GLN A 58 -3.12 3.79 -8.49
N GLY A 59 -4.30 3.45 -8.93
CA GLY A 59 -4.74 3.57 -10.32
C GLY A 59 -6.24 3.84 -10.36
N VAL A 60 -6.67 4.80 -11.18
CA VAL A 60 -8.08 5.16 -11.34
C VAL A 60 -8.37 5.53 -12.79
N THR A 61 -9.56 5.22 -13.26
CA THR A 61 -10.09 5.81 -14.49
C THR A 61 -10.73 7.15 -14.15
N LEU A 62 -10.20 8.23 -14.71
CA LEU A 62 -10.79 9.57 -14.59
C LEU A 62 -12.09 9.61 -15.38
N SER A 63 -13.15 10.13 -14.76
CA SER A 63 -14.46 10.32 -15.38
C SER A 63 -15.13 11.57 -14.79
N PRO A 64 -16.01 12.26 -15.55
CA PRO A 64 -16.75 13.37 -15.01
C PRO A 64 -17.88 12.90 -14.09
N GLU A 65 -18.18 13.70 -13.07
CA GLU A 65 -19.32 13.48 -12.17
C GLU A 65 -20.63 14.04 -12.76
N ILE A 66 -20.50 15.06 -13.60
CA ILE A 66 -21.64 15.75 -14.25
C ILE A 66 -21.42 15.87 -15.75
N ALA A 67 -22.51 15.97 -16.51
CA ALA A 67 -22.45 16.10 -17.95
C ALA A 67 -21.98 17.49 -18.40
N GLY A 68 -21.28 17.54 -19.56
CA GLY A 68 -20.90 18.80 -20.18
C GLY A 68 -20.05 18.63 -21.42
N ARG A 69 -19.93 19.73 -22.18
CA ARG A 69 -19.03 19.81 -23.32
C ARG A 69 -17.63 20.22 -22.86
N ILE A 70 -16.60 19.56 -23.35
CA ILE A 70 -15.21 19.94 -23.09
C ILE A 70 -14.89 21.27 -23.77
N THR A 71 -14.49 22.27 -22.98
CA THR A 71 -14.07 23.60 -23.43
C THR A 71 -12.57 23.78 -23.38
N GLU A 72 -11.88 23.09 -22.43
CA GLU A 72 -10.43 23.15 -22.28
C GLU A 72 -9.90 21.74 -22.02
N LEU A 73 -8.68 21.46 -22.51
CA LEU A 73 -8.04 20.15 -22.39
C LEU A 73 -6.53 20.37 -22.23
N ASP A 74 -6.03 20.19 -21.01
CA ASP A 74 -4.69 20.61 -20.59
C ASP A 74 -3.75 19.42 -20.33
N PHE A 75 -3.98 18.28 -20.95
CA PHE A 75 -3.07 17.14 -20.85
C PHE A 75 -2.98 16.35 -22.16
N ASP A 76 -1.82 15.73 -22.36
CA ASP A 76 -1.57 14.76 -23.43
C ASP A 76 -1.50 13.33 -22.87
N SER A 77 -1.67 12.34 -23.76
CA SER A 77 -1.46 10.94 -23.43
C SER A 77 -0.03 10.69 -22.95
N GLY A 78 0.13 10.00 -21.82
CA GLY A 78 1.43 9.73 -21.20
C GLY A 78 1.99 10.87 -20.33
N ALA A 79 1.30 12.01 -20.22
CA ALA A 79 1.76 13.13 -19.43
C ALA A 79 1.90 12.78 -17.92
N ILE A 80 2.93 13.33 -17.29
CA ILE A 80 3.09 13.28 -15.83
C ILE A 80 2.37 14.48 -15.26
N VAL A 81 1.46 14.21 -14.30
CA VAL A 81 0.63 15.24 -13.67
C VAL A 81 0.77 15.19 -12.15
N ARG A 82 0.54 16.35 -11.51
CA ARG A 82 0.56 16.50 -10.05
C ARG A 82 -0.85 16.50 -9.48
N LYS A 83 -0.98 16.07 -8.24
CA LYS A 83 -2.23 16.18 -7.49
C LYS A 83 -2.79 17.60 -7.54
N GLY A 84 -4.08 17.73 -7.88
CA GLY A 84 -4.79 19.00 -8.02
C GLY A 84 -4.57 19.71 -9.36
N GLN A 85 -3.67 19.22 -10.23
CA GLN A 85 -3.48 19.79 -11.57
C GLN A 85 -4.77 19.68 -12.36
N LEU A 86 -5.18 20.78 -13.00
CA LEU A 86 -6.32 20.81 -13.91
C LEU A 86 -5.99 20.00 -15.16
N LEU A 87 -6.91 19.13 -15.56
CA LEU A 87 -6.75 18.27 -16.73
C LEU A 87 -7.69 18.68 -17.87
N LEU A 88 -8.94 18.99 -17.54
CA LEU A 88 -9.91 19.50 -18.48
C LEU A 88 -10.98 20.31 -17.78
N VAL A 89 -11.66 21.15 -18.56
CA VAL A 89 -12.81 21.94 -18.13
C VAL A 89 -14.00 21.59 -19.00
N LEU A 90 -15.12 21.30 -18.35
CA LEU A 90 -16.42 21.26 -19.00
C LEU A 90 -17.03 22.65 -19.01
N ASN A 91 -17.86 22.97 -20.03
CA ASN A 91 -18.51 24.28 -20.14
C ASN A 91 -19.23 24.66 -18.81
N ASP A 92 -18.66 25.61 -18.11
CA ASP A 92 -19.13 26.14 -16.81
C ASP A 92 -19.67 27.58 -16.90
N ALA A 93 -19.72 28.16 -18.11
CA ALA A 93 -20.16 29.53 -18.32
C ALA A 93 -21.54 29.86 -17.71
N PRO A 94 -22.55 28.97 -17.77
CA PRO A 94 -23.83 29.20 -17.09
C PRO A 94 -23.69 29.30 -15.57
N GLU A 95 -22.86 28.43 -14.97
CA GLU A 95 -22.62 28.39 -13.54
C GLU A 95 -21.80 29.60 -13.08
N GLN A 96 -20.83 30.05 -13.86
CA GLN A 96 -20.09 31.30 -13.60
C GLN A 96 -21.05 32.52 -13.53
N GLY A 97 -21.98 32.59 -14.48
CA GLY A 97 -23.04 33.59 -14.45
C GLY A 97 -23.94 33.49 -13.21
N ALA A 98 -24.31 32.28 -12.81
CA ALA A 98 -25.06 32.02 -11.61
C ALA A 98 -24.28 32.40 -10.34
N LEU A 99 -22.95 32.09 -10.30
CA LEU A 99 -22.09 32.47 -9.18
C LEU A 99 -22.01 33.96 -8.96
N ILE A 100 -21.89 34.75 -10.05
CA ILE A 100 -21.90 36.23 -9.96
C ILE A 100 -23.20 36.71 -9.35
N ARG A 101 -24.36 36.19 -9.79
CA ARG A 101 -25.67 36.56 -9.24
C ARG A 101 -25.80 36.22 -7.76
N GLN A 102 -25.50 34.96 -7.38
CA GLN A 102 -25.60 34.48 -6.01
C GLN A 102 -24.63 35.22 -5.07
N SER A 103 -23.45 35.56 -5.57
CA SER A 103 -22.48 36.38 -4.82
C SER A 103 -22.99 37.82 -4.57
N GLY A 104 -23.80 38.35 -5.50
CA GLY A 104 -24.48 39.63 -5.30
C GLY A 104 -25.54 39.55 -4.20
N GLU A 105 -26.37 38.51 -4.23
CA GLU A 105 -27.39 38.24 -3.20
C GLU A 105 -26.76 38.02 -1.81
N LEU A 106 -25.66 37.30 -1.74
CA LEU A 106 -24.91 37.08 -0.49
C LEU A 106 -24.41 38.43 0.10
N ARG A 107 -23.83 39.31 -0.73
CA ARG A 107 -23.35 40.63 -0.28
C ARG A 107 -24.48 41.50 0.23
N ALA A 108 -25.67 41.45 -0.41
CA ALA A 108 -26.86 42.17 0.06
C ALA A 108 -27.31 41.63 1.42
N ALA A 109 -27.43 40.31 1.57
CA ALA A 109 -27.81 39.65 2.81
C ALA A 109 -26.80 39.92 3.95
N GLU A 110 -25.50 39.95 3.65
CA GLU A 110 -24.43 40.29 4.60
C GLU A 110 -24.58 41.74 5.10
N THR A 111 -24.88 42.68 4.20
CA THR A 111 -25.11 44.09 4.54
C THR A 111 -26.33 44.26 5.43
N ASP A 112 -27.43 43.55 5.14
CA ASP A 112 -28.65 43.58 5.94
C ASP A 112 -28.42 42.97 7.32
N LEU A 113 -27.71 41.85 7.41
CA LEU A 113 -27.32 41.26 8.70
C LEU A 113 -26.44 42.21 9.54
N ALA A 114 -25.48 42.89 8.89
CA ALA A 114 -24.61 43.85 9.58
C ALA A 114 -25.45 45.06 10.11
N ARG A 115 -26.45 45.50 9.32
CA ARG A 115 -27.38 46.56 9.73
C ARG A 115 -28.23 46.12 10.93
N ALA A 116 -28.87 44.95 10.85
CA ALA A 116 -29.70 44.40 11.94
C ALA A 116 -28.89 44.27 13.24
N ARG A 117 -27.65 43.75 13.17
CA ARG A 117 -26.74 43.68 14.32
C ARG A 117 -26.41 45.04 14.93
N SER A 118 -26.31 46.07 14.09
CA SER A 118 -26.06 47.44 14.58
C SER A 118 -27.28 48.03 15.27
N LEU A 119 -28.47 47.83 14.70
CA LEU A 119 -29.72 48.39 15.19
C LEU A 119 -30.20 47.73 16.49
N ILE A 120 -29.98 46.43 16.67
CA ILE A 120 -30.20 45.75 17.96
C ILE A 120 -29.38 46.41 19.10
N ARG A 121 -28.11 46.72 18.82
CA ARG A 121 -27.27 47.38 19.85
C ARG A 121 -27.77 48.74 20.27
N THR A 122 -28.52 49.41 19.42
CA THR A 122 -29.17 50.71 19.72
C THR A 122 -30.60 50.56 20.20
N GLY A 123 -31.15 49.37 20.33
CA GLY A 123 -32.50 49.08 20.81
C GLY A 123 -33.61 49.41 19.79
N VAL A 124 -33.27 49.54 18.50
CA VAL A 124 -34.21 49.93 17.42
C VAL A 124 -34.83 48.71 16.72
N GLU A 125 -34.15 47.58 16.66
CA GLU A 125 -34.64 46.34 16.02
C GLU A 125 -34.89 45.22 17.04
N SER A 126 -35.75 44.26 16.63
CA SER A 126 -36.10 43.10 17.45
C SER A 126 -35.11 41.92 17.24
N HIS A 127 -35.08 40.98 18.18
CA HIS A 127 -34.33 39.73 18.02
C HIS A 127 -34.84 38.91 16.83
N GLU A 128 -36.13 38.95 16.50
CA GLU A 128 -36.74 38.28 15.36
C GLU A 128 -36.19 38.81 14.03
N ASP A 129 -35.99 40.13 13.91
CA ASP A 129 -35.40 40.75 12.70
C ASP A 129 -33.95 40.30 12.50
N LEU A 130 -33.18 40.23 13.60
CA LEU A 130 -31.80 39.68 13.54
C LEU A 130 -31.79 38.23 13.13
N GLU A 131 -32.65 37.38 13.69
CA GLU A 131 -32.77 35.97 13.33
C GLU A 131 -33.15 35.82 11.85
N THR A 132 -34.10 36.61 11.37
CA THR A 132 -34.51 36.64 9.96
C THR A 132 -33.37 37.06 9.04
N ALA A 133 -32.62 38.11 9.38
CA ALA A 133 -31.47 38.56 8.60
C ALA A 133 -30.35 37.51 8.61
N THR A 134 -30.13 36.82 9.75
CA THR A 134 -29.15 35.74 9.87
C THR A 134 -29.54 34.55 8.98
N ALA A 135 -30.80 34.13 9.00
CA ALA A 135 -31.30 33.04 8.17
C ALA A 135 -31.15 33.35 6.67
N ARG A 136 -31.42 34.59 6.23
CA ARG A 136 -31.22 35.02 4.84
C ARG A 136 -29.74 34.97 4.42
N PHE A 137 -28.86 35.45 5.29
CA PHE A 137 -27.41 35.40 5.04
C PHE A 137 -26.92 33.96 4.88
N GLU A 138 -27.30 33.06 5.80
CA GLU A 138 -26.88 31.65 5.71
C GLU A 138 -27.47 30.95 4.48
N ALA A 139 -28.72 31.27 4.10
CA ALA A 139 -29.33 30.75 2.88
C ALA A 139 -28.57 31.20 1.61
N ALA A 140 -28.24 32.50 1.53
CA ALA A 140 -27.49 33.08 0.42
C ALA A 140 -26.06 32.47 0.32
N LYS A 141 -25.40 32.30 1.47
CA LYS A 141 -24.08 31.62 1.56
C LYS A 141 -24.16 30.17 1.07
N GLY A 142 -25.20 29.43 1.45
CA GLY A 142 -25.44 28.06 0.98
C GLY A 142 -25.63 28.01 -0.55
N ASN A 143 -26.34 29.00 -1.12
CA ASN A 143 -26.54 29.10 -2.56
C ASN A 143 -25.22 29.32 -3.34
N VAL A 144 -24.36 30.21 -2.84
CA VAL A 144 -23.02 30.43 -3.43
C VAL A 144 -22.21 29.14 -3.37
N ALA A 145 -22.16 28.45 -2.20
CA ALA A 145 -21.43 27.22 -2.02
C ALA A 145 -21.92 26.10 -2.98
N ARG A 146 -23.23 26.00 -3.18
CA ARG A 146 -23.82 25.04 -4.12
C ARG A 146 -23.38 25.28 -5.55
N VAL A 147 -23.41 26.54 -6.03
CA VAL A 147 -22.97 26.87 -7.39
C VAL A 147 -21.48 26.62 -7.56
N GLN A 148 -20.66 26.99 -6.57
CA GLN A 148 -19.23 26.74 -6.58
C GLN A 148 -18.92 25.24 -6.69
N ALA A 149 -19.63 24.39 -5.93
CA ALA A 149 -19.44 22.93 -5.99
C ALA A 149 -19.73 22.38 -7.40
N VAL A 150 -20.73 22.90 -8.12
CA VAL A 150 -21.01 22.50 -9.49
C VAL A 150 -19.89 22.94 -10.45
N ILE A 151 -19.32 24.13 -10.26
CA ILE A 151 -18.16 24.60 -11.02
C ILE A 151 -16.96 23.68 -10.76
N ASP A 152 -16.70 23.34 -9.50
CA ASP A 152 -15.59 22.48 -9.12
C ASP A 152 -15.73 21.06 -9.74
N GLN A 153 -16.96 20.53 -9.83
CA GLN A 153 -17.24 19.25 -10.52
C GLN A 153 -17.01 19.33 -12.04
N LYS A 154 -17.10 20.51 -12.65
CA LYS A 154 -16.80 20.73 -14.06
C LYS A 154 -15.31 20.87 -14.35
N HIS A 155 -14.50 21.11 -13.36
CA HIS A 155 -13.05 21.22 -13.44
C HIS A 155 -12.39 19.91 -13.01
N ILE A 156 -12.16 19.00 -13.94
CA ILE A 156 -11.59 17.70 -13.66
C ILE A 156 -10.09 17.84 -13.39
N ARG A 157 -9.69 17.45 -12.17
CA ARG A 157 -8.31 17.53 -11.66
C ARG A 157 -7.75 16.16 -11.33
N ALA A 158 -6.42 16.05 -11.35
CA ALA A 158 -5.73 14.84 -10.94
C ALA A 158 -5.88 14.61 -9.42
N PRO A 159 -6.41 13.46 -8.96
CA PRO A 159 -6.59 13.18 -7.54
C PRO A 159 -5.28 12.87 -6.80
N PHE A 160 -4.24 12.45 -7.52
CA PHE A 160 -2.90 12.15 -7.00
C PHE A 160 -1.83 12.35 -8.08
N ASP A 161 -0.55 12.33 -7.68
CA ASP A 161 0.58 12.43 -8.59
C ASP A 161 0.73 11.13 -9.40
N GLY A 162 0.89 11.23 -10.71
CA GLY A 162 1.01 10.06 -11.55
C GLY A 162 1.18 10.36 -13.03
N SER A 163 1.10 9.31 -13.84
CA SER A 163 1.08 9.40 -15.31
C SER A 163 -0.31 9.12 -15.83
N VAL A 164 -0.77 9.97 -16.73
CA VAL A 164 -2.04 9.80 -17.45
C VAL A 164 -1.82 8.81 -18.59
N GLY A 165 -2.72 7.85 -18.73
CA GLY A 165 -2.71 6.88 -19.82
C GLY A 165 -3.17 7.49 -21.16
N ILE A 166 -3.65 6.62 -22.04
CA ILE A 166 -4.16 7.05 -23.35
C ILE A 166 -5.46 7.84 -23.15
N ARG A 167 -5.50 9.04 -23.72
CA ARG A 167 -6.66 9.92 -23.72
C ARG A 167 -7.75 9.36 -24.65
N GLN A 168 -8.97 9.23 -24.13
CA GLN A 168 -10.12 8.67 -24.84
C GLN A 168 -11.12 9.74 -25.31
N ILE A 169 -10.79 11.01 -25.13
CA ILE A 169 -11.68 12.15 -25.35
C ILE A 169 -11.04 13.20 -26.28
N ASN A 170 -11.87 14.08 -26.82
CA ASN A 170 -11.43 15.18 -27.68
C ASN A 170 -12.03 16.51 -27.22
N LEU A 171 -11.32 17.61 -27.51
CA LEU A 171 -11.84 18.96 -27.32
C LEU A 171 -13.15 19.15 -28.07
N GLY A 172 -14.14 19.76 -27.44
CA GLY A 172 -15.48 19.97 -27.99
C GLY A 172 -16.43 18.77 -27.86
N GLN A 173 -15.94 17.60 -27.45
CA GLN A 173 -16.78 16.44 -27.20
C GLN A 173 -17.73 16.68 -25.99
N TYR A 174 -18.92 16.09 -26.04
CA TYR A 174 -19.85 16.07 -24.92
C TYR A 174 -19.62 14.80 -24.11
N LEU A 175 -19.50 14.94 -22.79
CA LEU A 175 -19.33 13.84 -21.84
C LEU A 175 -20.55 13.69 -20.95
N ASN A 176 -20.89 12.45 -20.61
CA ASN A 176 -21.86 12.09 -19.59
C ASN A 176 -21.14 11.63 -18.31
N PRO A 177 -21.82 11.63 -17.16
CA PRO A 177 -21.28 11.07 -15.93
C PRO A 177 -20.80 9.63 -16.12
N GLY A 178 -19.56 9.35 -15.72
CA GLY A 178 -18.96 8.03 -15.84
C GLY A 178 -18.22 7.76 -17.16
N ASP A 179 -18.31 8.62 -18.18
CA ASP A 179 -17.55 8.46 -19.42
C ASP A 179 -16.05 8.48 -19.13
N ALA A 180 -15.31 7.50 -19.65
CA ALA A 180 -13.86 7.39 -19.41
C ALA A 180 -13.09 8.50 -20.13
N ILE A 181 -12.29 9.26 -19.39
CA ILE A 181 -11.42 10.32 -19.90
C ILE A 181 -10.03 9.74 -20.21
N ALA A 182 -9.40 9.16 -19.24
CA ALA A 182 -8.10 8.49 -19.28
C ALA A 182 -7.88 7.73 -17.98
N THR A 183 -6.92 6.82 -17.93
CA THR A 183 -6.44 6.24 -16.69
C THR A 183 -5.39 7.14 -16.05
N LEU A 184 -5.36 7.26 -14.74
CA LEU A 184 -4.28 7.89 -13.97
C LEU A 184 -3.64 6.85 -13.08
N THR A 185 -2.33 6.69 -13.19
CA THR A 185 -1.57 5.66 -12.49
C THR A 185 -0.40 6.28 -11.74
N SER A 186 -0.25 5.97 -10.45
CA SER A 186 0.89 6.41 -9.65
C SER A 186 1.95 5.31 -9.59
N TYR A 187 3.17 5.65 -10.03
CA TYR A 187 4.33 4.75 -9.96
C TYR A 187 5.24 5.01 -8.75
N ALA A 188 4.85 5.90 -7.83
CA ALA A 188 5.63 6.21 -6.64
C ALA A 188 5.79 5.01 -5.70
N ARG A 189 4.78 4.15 -5.68
CA ARG A 189 4.79 2.87 -4.95
C ARG A 189 4.10 1.80 -5.79
N MET A 190 4.69 0.61 -5.76
CA MET A 190 4.11 -0.58 -6.39
C MET A 190 3.69 -1.55 -5.30
N ARG A 191 2.72 -2.39 -5.58
CA ARG A 191 2.36 -3.54 -4.76
C ARG A 191 2.52 -4.81 -5.59
N VAL A 192 2.83 -5.88 -4.92
CA VAL A 192 2.90 -7.21 -5.52
C VAL A 192 1.82 -8.08 -4.87
N ASN A 193 0.91 -8.55 -5.67
CA ASN A 193 -0.09 -9.53 -5.26
C ASN A 193 0.39 -10.92 -5.66
N PHE A 194 0.41 -11.85 -4.73
CA PHE A 194 0.77 -13.24 -4.99
C PHE A 194 -0.17 -14.17 -4.23
N ILE A 195 -0.35 -15.36 -4.76
CA ILE A 195 -1.21 -16.40 -4.19
C ILE A 195 -0.30 -17.48 -3.62
N LEU A 196 -0.59 -17.92 -2.42
CA LEU A 196 0.11 -19.04 -1.76
C LEU A 196 -0.82 -20.23 -1.63
N ALA A 197 -0.25 -21.42 -1.76
CA ALA A 197 -0.94 -22.64 -1.39
C ALA A 197 -1.26 -22.63 0.12
N GLU A 198 -2.40 -23.21 0.51
CA GLU A 198 -2.88 -23.25 1.89
C GLU A 198 -1.84 -23.82 2.86
N GLU A 199 -1.11 -24.85 2.45
CA GLU A 199 -0.03 -25.47 3.23
C GLU A 199 1.08 -24.50 3.64
N ASN A 200 1.29 -23.43 2.86
CA ASN A 200 2.32 -22.42 3.08
C ASN A 200 1.78 -21.16 3.77
N ALA A 201 0.46 -21.03 3.89
CA ALA A 201 -0.18 -19.82 4.43
C ALA A 201 0.27 -19.51 5.87
N ALA A 202 0.45 -20.54 6.71
CA ALA A 202 0.88 -20.41 8.10
C ALA A 202 2.33 -19.91 8.25
N SER A 203 3.15 -19.98 7.21
CA SER A 203 4.57 -19.58 7.25
C SER A 203 4.80 -18.11 6.89
N VAL A 204 3.77 -17.40 6.40
CA VAL A 204 3.86 -15.99 6.02
C VAL A 204 3.25 -15.10 7.10
N GLN A 205 3.98 -14.05 7.47
CA GLN A 205 3.55 -13.11 8.51
C GLN A 205 3.58 -11.67 7.99
N LEU A 206 2.73 -10.83 8.56
CA LEU A 206 2.76 -9.38 8.33
C LEU A 206 4.11 -8.81 8.75
N GLY A 207 4.68 -7.93 7.91
CA GLY A 207 6.00 -7.35 8.15
C GLY A 207 7.17 -8.19 7.63
N GLN A 208 6.93 -9.40 7.14
CA GLN A 208 7.96 -10.25 6.56
C GLN A 208 8.51 -9.65 5.27
N THR A 209 9.82 -9.75 5.06
CA THR A 209 10.48 -9.34 3.82
C THR A 209 10.38 -10.45 2.78
N VAL A 210 10.01 -10.08 1.57
CA VAL A 210 9.93 -10.94 0.38
C VAL A 210 10.93 -10.43 -0.64
N HIS A 211 11.68 -11.36 -1.25
CA HIS A 211 12.59 -11.07 -2.35
C HIS A 211 11.84 -11.24 -3.68
N LEU A 212 12.02 -10.28 -4.57
CA LEU A 212 11.36 -10.25 -5.87
C LEU A 212 12.42 -10.32 -6.97
N ALA A 213 12.27 -11.26 -7.87
CA ALA A 213 13.06 -11.37 -9.08
C ALA A 213 12.18 -11.08 -10.30
N PHE A 214 12.67 -10.29 -11.24
CA PHE A 214 11.97 -10.00 -12.49
C PHE A 214 12.74 -10.49 -13.68
N ASP A 215 12.05 -11.15 -14.62
CA ASP A 215 12.66 -11.65 -15.86
C ASP A 215 13.23 -10.51 -16.74
N THR A 216 12.66 -9.32 -16.61
CA THR A 216 13.09 -8.12 -17.35
C THR A 216 14.41 -7.53 -16.85
N THR A 217 14.81 -7.83 -15.61
CA THR A 217 16.02 -7.30 -14.97
C THR A 217 16.76 -8.41 -14.22
N PRO A 218 17.32 -9.39 -14.96
CA PRO A 218 18.00 -10.52 -14.32
C PRO A 218 19.21 -10.04 -13.51
N GLY A 219 19.33 -10.56 -12.28
CA GLY A 219 20.42 -10.23 -11.36
C GLY A 219 20.19 -8.95 -10.50
N GLN A 220 19.05 -8.29 -10.61
CA GLN A 220 18.63 -7.26 -9.66
C GLN A 220 17.69 -7.87 -8.63
N ASP A 221 18.03 -7.69 -7.36
CA ASP A 221 17.24 -8.17 -6.23
C ASP A 221 16.40 -7.01 -5.67
N PHE A 222 15.10 -7.17 -5.71
CA PHE A 222 14.17 -6.21 -5.14
C PHE A 222 13.55 -6.80 -3.88
N THR A 223 13.26 -5.97 -2.90
CA THR A 223 12.61 -6.40 -1.67
C THR A 223 11.28 -5.71 -1.49
N ALA A 224 10.32 -6.46 -0.98
CA ALA A 224 9.02 -5.96 -0.56
C ALA A 224 8.70 -6.44 0.85
N THR A 225 7.74 -5.79 1.49
CA THR A 225 7.27 -6.18 2.82
C THR A 225 5.82 -6.63 2.73
N VAL A 226 5.47 -7.74 3.36
CA VAL A 226 4.08 -8.21 3.46
C VAL A 226 3.28 -7.22 4.29
N THR A 227 2.34 -6.54 3.67
CA THR A 227 1.48 -5.53 4.33
C THR A 227 0.08 -6.03 4.64
N THR A 228 -0.39 -7.03 3.89
CA THR A 228 -1.75 -7.55 4.02
C THR A 228 -1.78 -9.02 3.62
N ILE A 229 -2.54 -9.81 4.34
CA ILE A 229 -2.87 -11.20 4.02
C ILE A 229 -4.39 -11.27 3.92
N ASP A 230 -4.90 -11.65 2.75
CA ASP A 230 -6.34 -11.89 2.55
C ASP A 230 -6.66 -13.30 3.06
N PRO A 231 -7.58 -13.46 4.01
CA PRO A 231 -7.93 -14.77 4.55
C PRO A 231 -8.83 -15.62 3.63
N ARG A 232 -9.20 -15.10 2.45
CA ARG A 232 -10.03 -15.86 1.51
C ARG A 232 -9.21 -16.98 0.88
N ILE A 233 -9.78 -18.19 0.95
CA ILE A 233 -9.26 -19.36 0.25
C ILE A 233 -10.04 -19.44 -1.05
N ASP A 234 -9.37 -19.21 -2.17
CA ASP A 234 -9.94 -19.48 -3.50
C ASP A 234 -9.84 -20.97 -3.76
N GLY A 235 -10.99 -21.64 -3.76
CA GLY A 235 -11.11 -23.07 -4.02
C GLY A 235 -11.22 -23.39 -5.50
#